data_296b6476bb3b2be5761d91facb775741
#
_entry.id   296b6476bb3b2be5761d91facb775741
#
_cell.length_a   1.000
_cell.length_b   1.000
_cell.length_c   1.000
_cell.angle_alpha   90.00
_cell.angle_beta   90.00
_cell.angle_gamma   90.00
#
_symmetry.space_group_name_H-M   'P 1'
#
loop_
_entity.id
_entity.type
_entity.pdbx_description
1 polymer ?
#
loop_
_entity_poly.entity_id
_entity_poly.type
_entity_poly.pdbx_seq_one_letter_code
_entity_poly.pdbx_strand_id
1 'polypeptide(L)'
;MKNKWMISVCMVAVALVCACAPAWACSSAVISGKVTPDGRPLLWKNRETGFLRNHMAYVKGEKYDFVADVNSDNFPKLKEAWVGSNTAGFALMNTQSYNL
;
A
#
# COMPACT_ATOMS: atom_id res chain seq x y z
N MET A 1 -13.45 21.12 43.49
CA MET A 1 -14.35 20.50 42.47
C MET A 1 -14.09 20.98 41.04
N LYS A 2 -13.70 22.21 40.81
CA LYS A 2 -13.44 22.77 39.45
C LYS A 2 -12.34 22.03 38.67
N ASN A 3 -11.29 21.53 39.31
CA ASN A 3 -10.16 20.89 38.62
C ASN A 3 -10.48 19.50 38.07
N LYS A 4 -11.40 18.76 38.67
CA LYS A 4 -11.78 17.41 38.15
C LYS A 4 -12.53 17.48 36.82
N TRP A 5 -13.37 18.50 36.67
CA TRP A 5 -14.11 18.74 35.41
C TRP A 5 -13.19 19.11 34.26
N MET A 6 -12.23 19.99 34.51
CA MET A 6 -11.23 20.38 33.54
C MET A 6 -10.37 19.20 33.10
N ILE A 7 -9.94 18.35 34.03
CA ILE A 7 -9.17 17.14 33.73
C ILE A 7 -9.98 16.17 32.86
N SER A 8 -11.28 15.95 33.20
CA SER A 8 -12.14 15.09 32.37
C SER A 8 -12.39 15.64 30.98
N VAL A 9 -12.60 16.94 30.83
CA VAL A 9 -12.77 17.58 29.53
C VAL A 9 -11.49 17.47 28.68
N CYS A 10 -10.32 17.71 29.31
CA CYS A 10 -9.04 17.54 28.60
C CYS A 10 -8.78 16.08 28.17
N MET A 11 -9.11 15.10 29.01
CA MET A 11 -8.95 13.69 28.63
C MET A 11 -9.87 13.27 27.47
N VAL A 12 -11.12 13.73 27.48
CA VAL A 12 -12.04 13.47 26.37
C VAL A 12 -11.59 14.16 25.08
N ALA A 13 -11.10 15.40 25.16
CA ALA A 13 -10.57 16.11 24.00
C ALA A 13 -9.33 15.41 23.41
N VAL A 14 -8.41 14.95 24.26
CA VAL A 14 -7.22 14.20 23.82
C VAL A 14 -7.61 12.86 23.19
N ALA A 15 -8.57 12.14 23.77
CA ALA A 15 -9.07 10.88 23.22
C ALA A 15 -9.74 11.07 21.84
N LEU A 16 -10.51 12.15 21.67
CA LEU A 16 -11.12 12.52 20.39
C LEU A 16 -10.08 12.87 19.31
N VAL A 17 -9.04 13.59 19.67
CA VAL A 17 -7.95 13.94 18.75
C VAL A 17 -7.16 12.70 18.33
N CYS A 18 -6.89 11.78 19.25
CA CYS A 18 -6.21 10.51 18.95
C CYS A 18 -7.05 9.57 18.07
N ALA A 19 -8.39 9.61 18.19
CA ALA A 19 -9.29 8.80 17.38
C ALA A 19 -9.40 9.27 15.92
N CYS A 20 -9.01 10.51 15.62
CA CYS A 20 -9.04 11.10 14.28
C CYS A 20 -7.70 11.03 13.53
N ALA A 21 -6.69 10.36 14.07
CA ALA A 21 -5.43 10.17 13.36
C ALA A 21 -5.66 9.28 12.12
N PRO A 22 -5.33 9.72 10.90
CA PRO A 22 -5.46 8.88 9.73
C PRO A 22 -4.55 7.66 9.89
N ALA A 23 -5.14 6.49 9.96
CA ALA A 23 -4.40 5.22 9.93
C ALA A 23 -3.94 4.97 8.49
N TRP A 24 -2.74 5.36 8.17
CA TRP A 24 -2.11 5.07 6.88
C TRP A 24 -1.59 3.63 6.94
N ALA A 25 -2.36 2.69 6.41
CA ALA A 25 -2.01 1.29 6.41
C ALA A 25 -2.25 0.66 5.04
N CYS A 26 -1.17 0.27 4.35
CA CYS A 26 -1.28 -0.56 3.17
C CYS A 26 -1.73 -1.98 3.56
N SER A 27 -2.67 -2.54 2.82
CA SER A 27 -3.08 -3.93 2.95
C SER A 27 -2.59 -4.74 1.76
N SER A 28 -2.19 -5.98 1.99
CA SER A 28 -1.73 -6.87 0.92
C SER A 28 -2.10 -8.31 1.23
N ALA A 29 -2.31 -9.11 0.17
CA ALA A 29 -2.63 -10.52 0.28
C ALA A 29 -1.98 -11.32 -0.86
N VAL A 30 -1.60 -12.55 -0.54
CA VAL A 30 -1.23 -13.57 -1.51
C VAL A 30 -2.31 -14.65 -1.46
N ILE A 31 -2.96 -14.89 -2.57
CA ILE A 31 -4.09 -15.82 -2.70
C ILE A 31 -3.64 -17.01 -3.52
N SER A 32 -3.74 -18.20 -2.94
CA SER A 32 -3.35 -19.43 -3.64
C SER A 32 -4.28 -19.72 -4.83
N GLY A 33 -3.72 -20.20 -5.94
CA GLY A 33 -4.49 -20.68 -7.08
C GLY A 33 -5.43 -21.84 -6.76
N LYS A 34 -5.26 -22.51 -5.62
CA LYS A 34 -6.18 -23.59 -5.16
C LYS A 34 -7.57 -23.06 -4.81
N VAL A 35 -7.71 -21.78 -4.51
CA VAL A 35 -8.97 -21.15 -4.10
C VAL A 35 -9.50 -20.13 -5.12
N THR A 36 -8.82 -19.96 -6.23
CA THR A 36 -9.26 -19.10 -7.34
C THR A 36 -10.02 -19.92 -8.38
N PRO A 37 -11.07 -19.37 -9.02
CA PRO A 37 -11.88 -20.10 -9.99
C PRO A 37 -11.11 -20.63 -11.20
N ASP A 38 -10.04 -19.93 -11.58
CA ASP A 38 -9.22 -20.23 -12.77
C ASP A 38 -7.86 -20.88 -12.42
N GLY A 39 -7.64 -21.20 -11.16
CA GLY A 39 -6.41 -21.85 -10.68
C GLY A 39 -5.17 -20.95 -10.65
N ARG A 40 -5.30 -19.66 -10.97
CA ARG A 40 -4.17 -18.71 -10.94
C ARG A 40 -3.98 -18.09 -9.56
N PRO A 41 -2.76 -18.05 -9.01
CA PRO A 41 -2.49 -17.31 -7.79
C PRO A 41 -2.66 -15.81 -8.03
N LEU A 42 -3.12 -15.09 -7.00
CA LEU A 42 -3.28 -13.64 -7.06
C LEU A 42 -2.37 -12.98 -6.03
N LEU A 43 -1.77 -11.88 -6.45
CA LEU A 43 -1.09 -10.93 -5.60
C LEU A 43 -1.95 -9.65 -5.54
N TRP A 44 -2.50 -9.35 -4.37
CA TRP A 44 -3.39 -8.20 -4.19
C TRP A 44 -2.77 -7.18 -3.25
N LYS A 45 -2.93 -5.90 -3.61
CA LYS A 45 -2.44 -4.80 -2.81
C LYS A 45 -3.43 -3.63 -2.83
N ASN A 46 -3.81 -3.16 -1.64
CA ASN A 46 -4.36 -1.82 -1.45
C ASN A 46 -3.22 -0.90 -1.02
N ARG A 47 -2.93 0.10 -1.84
CA ARG A 47 -1.89 1.08 -1.57
C ARG A 47 -2.51 2.36 -1.03
N GLU A 48 -2.23 2.67 0.23
CA GLU A 48 -2.57 3.94 0.83
C GLU A 48 -1.37 4.89 0.77
N THR A 49 -1.55 6.01 0.07
CA THR A 49 -0.47 6.95 -0.19
C THR A 49 -1.02 8.35 -0.48
N GLY A 50 -0.24 9.37 -0.18
CA GLY A 50 -0.52 10.75 -0.60
C GLY A 50 -0.31 10.99 -2.11
N PHE A 51 0.34 10.08 -2.82
CA PHE A 51 0.52 10.15 -4.27
C PHE A 51 -0.66 9.50 -4.97
N LEU A 52 -1.58 10.31 -5.48
CA LEU A 52 -2.80 9.84 -6.13
C LEU A 52 -2.63 9.56 -7.62
N ARG A 53 -1.56 10.06 -8.23
CA ARG A 53 -1.29 9.89 -9.67
C ARG A 53 -0.43 8.65 -9.89
N ASN A 54 -1.10 7.53 -10.11
CA ASN A 54 -0.48 6.24 -10.39
C ASN A 54 -0.98 5.71 -11.73
N HIS A 55 -0.18 4.90 -12.40
CA HIS A 55 -0.60 4.16 -13.58
C HIS A 55 0.18 2.87 -13.72
N MET A 56 -0.39 1.93 -14.49
CA MET A 56 0.30 0.72 -14.90
C MET A 56 1.25 1.03 -16.05
N ALA A 57 2.53 0.79 -15.85
CA ALA A 57 3.57 0.96 -16.86
C ALA A 57 4.05 -0.41 -17.36
N TYR A 58 4.18 -0.53 -18.69
CA TYR A 58 4.91 -1.63 -19.30
C TYR A 58 6.38 -1.22 -19.47
N VAL A 59 7.28 -2.02 -18.96
CA VAL A 59 8.71 -1.75 -18.98
C VAL A 59 9.46 -2.89 -19.65
N LYS A 60 10.26 -2.55 -20.65
CA LYS A 60 11.20 -3.51 -21.24
C LYS A 60 12.39 -3.68 -20.31
N GLY A 61 12.59 -4.92 -19.84
CA GLY A 61 13.76 -5.31 -19.08
C GLY A 61 14.86 -5.92 -19.97
N GLU A 62 16.04 -6.06 -19.42
CA GLU A 62 17.15 -6.70 -20.14
C GLU A 62 16.88 -8.18 -20.47
N LYS A 63 16.21 -8.88 -19.57
CA LYS A 63 15.92 -10.31 -19.70
C LYS A 63 14.42 -10.62 -19.74
N TYR A 64 13.64 -9.93 -18.95
CA TYR A 64 12.19 -10.12 -18.87
C TYR A 64 11.48 -8.77 -18.84
N ASP A 65 10.47 -8.66 -19.67
CA ASP A 65 9.57 -7.50 -19.62
C ASP A 65 8.66 -7.62 -18.42
N PHE A 66 8.22 -6.49 -17.90
CA PHE A 66 7.32 -6.47 -16.75
C PHE A 66 6.28 -5.34 -16.81
N VAL A 67 5.19 -5.53 -16.09
CA VAL A 67 4.16 -4.54 -15.87
C VAL A 67 4.17 -4.18 -14.39
N ALA A 68 4.13 -2.90 -14.08
CA ALA A 68 4.16 -2.45 -12.68
C ALA A 68 3.30 -1.20 -12.47
N ASP A 69 2.76 -1.07 -11.25
CA ASP A 69 2.17 0.17 -10.77
C ASP A 69 3.27 1.14 -10.35
N VAL A 70 3.27 2.33 -10.93
CA VAL A 70 4.29 3.36 -10.74
C VAL A 70 3.66 4.72 -10.45
N ASN A 71 4.41 5.60 -9.79
CA ASN A 71 4.04 7.00 -9.69
C ASN A 71 4.21 7.66 -11.06
N SER A 72 3.18 8.31 -11.57
CA SER A 72 3.19 8.93 -12.90
C SER A 72 4.27 10.01 -13.05
N ASP A 73 4.59 10.71 -11.96
CA ASP A 73 5.62 11.76 -11.95
C ASP A 73 7.05 11.22 -12.11
N ASN A 74 7.26 9.93 -11.85
CA ASN A 74 8.56 9.29 -11.96
C ASN A 74 8.77 8.59 -13.32
N PHE A 75 7.75 8.49 -14.16
CA PHE A 75 7.84 7.87 -15.47
C PHE A 75 8.32 8.91 -16.53
N PRO A 76 9.19 8.56 -17.48
CA PRO A 76 9.75 7.23 -17.78
C PRO A 76 11.01 6.86 -16.97
N LYS A 77 11.52 7.74 -16.12
CA LYS A 77 12.63 7.40 -15.21
C LYS A 77 12.08 6.56 -14.07
N LEU A 78 11.92 5.26 -14.30
CA LEU A 78 11.40 4.34 -13.32
C LEU A 78 12.33 4.28 -12.10
N LYS A 79 11.98 4.99 -11.04
CA LYS A 79 12.69 4.98 -9.76
C LYS A 79 12.09 3.98 -8.79
N GLU A 80 10.78 3.78 -8.88
CA GLU A 80 10.01 3.00 -7.91
C GLU A 80 8.86 2.28 -8.62
N ALA A 81 8.68 1.01 -8.27
CA ALA A 81 7.52 0.20 -8.63
C ALA A 81 6.93 -0.39 -7.34
N TRP A 82 5.63 -0.34 -7.20
CA TRP A 82 4.94 -0.71 -5.95
C TRP A 82 4.43 -2.14 -5.96
N VAL A 83 3.97 -2.59 -7.09
CA VAL A 83 3.54 -3.96 -7.36
C VAL A 83 3.73 -4.22 -8.85
N GLY A 84 4.13 -5.41 -9.21
CA GLY A 84 4.32 -5.76 -10.62
C GLY A 84 4.50 -7.25 -10.83
N SER A 85 4.46 -7.62 -12.10
CA SER A 85 4.75 -8.98 -12.55
C SER A 85 5.51 -8.98 -13.88
N ASN A 86 6.30 -10.01 -14.10
CA ASN A 86 7.09 -10.15 -15.32
C ASN A 86 6.63 -11.31 -16.21
N THR A 87 7.17 -11.37 -17.42
CA THR A 87 6.85 -12.41 -18.41
C THR A 87 7.35 -13.81 -18.04
N ALA A 88 8.19 -13.92 -17.00
CA ALA A 88 8.62 -15.21 -16.46
C ALA A 88 7.67 -15.77 -15.37
N GLY A 89 6.58 -15.07 -15.06
CA GLY A 89 5.62 -15.49 -14.05
C GLY A 89 6.01 -15.09 -12.62
N PHE A 90 7.01 -14.26 -12.44
CA PHE A 90 7.38 -13.70 -11.13
C PHE A 90 6.55 -12.44 -10.85
N ALA A 91 6.02 -12.34 -9.64
CA ALA A 91 5.29 -11.17 -9.16
C ALA A 91 5.85 -10.71 -7.81
N LEU A 92 5.87 -9.40 -7.60
CA LEU A 92 6.41 -8.76 -6.42
C LEU A 92 5.53 -7.57 -6.01
N MET A 93 5.41 -7.34 -4.71
CA MET A 93 4.88 -6.11 -4.15
C MET A 93 5.69 -5.69 -2.93
N ASN A 94 5.78 -4.40 -2.68
CA ASN A 94 6.33 -3.93 -1.42
C ASN A 94 5.27 -4.04 -0.32
N THR A 95 5.73 -4.27 0.90
CA THR A 95 4.94 -4.13 2.13
C THR A 95 5.58 -3.07 3.02
N GLN A 96 4.80 -2.45 3.87
CA GLN A 96 5.32 -1.52 4.85
C GLN A 96 5.40 -2.21 6.21
N SER A 97 6.56 -2.13 6.85
CA SER A 97 6.76 -2.59 8.21
C SER A 97 7.31 -1.43 9.05
N TYR A 98 6.74 -1.26 10.24
CA TYR A 98 7.11 -0.16 11.13
C TYR A 98 8.07 -0.58 12.25
N ASN A 99 8.38 -1.86 12.40
CA ASN A 99 9.08 -2.39 13.56
C ASN A 99 10.12 -3.45 13.18
N LEU A 100 11.12 -3.06 12.45
CA LEU A 100 12.32 -3.88 12.28
C LEU A 100 13.52 -3.14 12.84
#